data_fed9586efa4d02f1789b3b4cb1854c74
#
_entry.id   fed9586efa4d02f1789b3b4cb1854c74
#
_cell.length_a   1.000
_cell.length_b   1.000
_cell.length_c   1.000
_cell.angle_alpha   90.00
_cell.angle_beta   90.00
_cell.angle_gamma   90.00
#
_symmetry.space_group_name_H-M   'P 1'
#
loop_
_entity.id
_entity.type
_entity.pdbx_description
1 polymer ?
#
loop_
_entity_poly.entity_id
_entity_poly.type
_entity_poly.pdbx_seq_one_letter_code
_entity_poly.pdbx_strand_id
1 'polypeptide(L)'
;MNLIKKTYLLLFFTLMLWGCGSGGGTGPGNDGDDNDPEPVEYDLSVLKNPADGGSVDPSGGTYEEGTEITIEATANNGFTFREWTGALSSNDNPVTFTITDDTDITANFNDLRSVYTVQMFAISAGDSVDLRFGQSSRGSDGFDEGVDQDAPPSPPEGALHAYFEINDLELFRDFRSNIDQTVSWTLQYQVASGEDLKLEWEIVNDSQIKGDLVLTDESGTFEVDMQDNTTHTESGTTTGTLLIQYTF
;
A
#
# COMPACT_ATOMS: atom_id res chain seq x y z
N MET A 1 19.60 -16.42 -12.10
CA MET A 1 19.34 -16.37 -13.54
C MET A 1 18.43 -17.55 -13.88
N ASN A 2 17.10 -17.35 -13.77
CA ASN A 2 16.11 -18.30 -14.24
C ASN A 2 14.92 -17.49 -14.76
N LEU A 3 14.86 -17.38 -16.09
CA LEU A 3 13.74 -16.81 -16.82
C LEU A 3 12.56 -17.80 -16.80
N ILE A 4 11.46 -17.44 -16.15
CA ILE A 4 10.18 -18.16 -16.33
C ILE A 4 9.47 -17.50 -17.53
N LYS A 5 9.47 -18.21 -18.64
CA LYS A 5 8.71 -17.85 -19.84
C LYS A 5 7.23 -18.05 -19.56
N LYS A 6 6.45 -16.95 -19.52
CA LYS A 6 4.98 -17.02 -19.62
C LYS A 6 4.59 -17.35 -21.06
N THR A 7 4.05 -18.54 -21.25
CA THR A 7 3.49 -18.99 -22.54
C THR A 7 2.06 -18.46 -22.65
N TYR A 8 1.84 -17.50 -23.50
CA TYR A 8 0.49 -17.09 -23.91
C TYR A 8 -0.06 -18.11 -24.89
N LEU A 9 -1.14 -18.79 -24.51
CA LEU A 9 -1.90 -19.65 -25.41
C LEU A 9 -2.87 -18.78 -26.22
N LEU A 10 -2.47 -18.43 -27.44
CA LEU A 10 -3.35 -17.82 -28.45
C LEU A 10 -4.27 -18.90 -29.01
N LEU A 11 -5.57 -18.83 -28.69
CA LEU A 11 -6.58 -19.62 -29.38
C LEU A 11 -6.86 -18.95 -30.72
N PHE A 12 -6.32 -19.56 -31.83
CA PHE A 12 -6.71 -19.19 -33.18
C PHE A 12 -8.06 -19.83 -33.48
N PHE A 13 -9.08 -18.99 -33.66
CA PHE A 13 -10.34 -19.37 -34.25
C PHE A 13 -10.15 -19.41 -35.78
N THR A 14 -9.99 -20.60 -36.38
CA THR A 14 -9.92 -20.77 -37.81
C THR A 14 -11.33 -20.73 -38.40
N LEU A 15 -11.64 -19.63 -39.08
CA LEU A 15 -12.84 -19.47 -39.89
C LEU A 15 -12.71 -20.38 -41.15
N MET A 16 -13.44 -21.49 -41.22
CA MET A 16 -13.56 -22.29 -42.45
C MET A 16 -14.63 -21.65 -43.35
N LEU A 17 -14.16 -20.95 -44.35
CA LEU A 17 -14.97 -20.61 -45.53
C LEU A 17 -15.19 -21.86 -46.40
N TRP A 18 -16.38 -22.38 -46.42
CA TRP A 18 -16.75 -23.40 -47.41
C TRP A 18 -17.50 -22.77 -48.57
N GLY A 19 -17.03 -23.14 -49.71
CA GLY A 19 -17.35 -22.56 -51.00
C GLY A 19 -18.75 -22.84 -51.50
N CYS A 20 -19.17 -21.92 -52.34
CA CYS A 20 -20.34 -21.88 -53.17
C CYS A 20 -20.48 -23.10 -54.05
N GLY A 21 -21.59 -23.83 -53.90
CA GLY A 21 -22.08 -24.82 -54.88
C GLY A 21 -23.42 -24.37 -55.43
N SER A 22 -23.43 -23.94 -56.70
CA SER A 22 -24.60 -23.59 -57.47
C SER A 22 -25.45 -24.83 -57.77
N GLY A 23 -26.71 -24.83 -57.36
CA GLY A 23 -27.69 -25.83 -57.73
C GLY A 23 -29.11 -25.27 -57.58
N GLY A 24 -29.74 -24.89 -58.65
CA GLY A 24 -31.12 -24.41 -58.73
C GLY A 24 -32.14 -25.50 -58.32
N GLY A 25 -33.02 -25.15 -57.42
CA GLY A 25 -34.22 -25.91 -57.07
C GLY A 25 -35.29 -24.94 -56.58
N THR A 26 -36.31 -24.74 -57.42
CA THR A 26 -37.53 -24.02 -57.05
C THR A 26 -38.36 -24.93 -56.13
N GLY A 27 -38.25 -24.72 -54.83
CA GLY A 27 -39.16 -25.26 -53.80
C GLY A 27 -39.95 -24.10 -53.17
N PRO A 28 -41.16 -24.31 -52.68
CA PRO A 28 -42.02 -23.26 -52.11
C PRO A 28 -41.37 -22.66 -50.87
N GLY A 29 -41.49 -21.35 -50.76
CA GLY A 29 -40.92 -20.56 -49.71
C GLY A 29 -41.17 -21.16 -48.33
N ASN A 30 -40.04 -21.43 -47.66
CA ASN A 30 -40.03 -21.49 -46.20
C ASN A 30 -39.75 -20.06 -45.77
N ASP A 31 -40.81 -19.30 -45.52
CA ASP A 31 -40.73 -18.05 -44.79
C ASP A 31 -40.24 -18.45 -43.42
N GLY A 32 -38.92 -18.42 -43.27
CA GLY A 32 -38.26 -18.53 -41.96
C GLY A 32 -38.72 -17.35 -41.15
N ASP A 33 -39.75 -17.60 -40.33
CA ASP A 33 -40.14 -16.72 -39.28
C ASP A 33 -39.04 -16.77 -38.21
N ASP A 34 -37.96 -16.01 -38.48
CA ASP A 34 -36.87 -15.78 -37.52
C ASP A 34 -37.40 -14.86 -36.38
N ASN A 35 -38.53 -15.27 -35.79
CA ASN A 35 -39.03 -14.71 -34.54
C ASN A 35 -38.41 -15.43 -33.33
N ASP A 36 -37.14 -15.75 -33.39
CA ASP A 36 -36.41 -16.10 -32.17
C ASP A 36 -36.21 -14.77 -31.43
N PRO A 37 -36.77 -14.57 -30.23
CA PRO A 37 -36.60 -13.33 -29.48
C PRO A 37 -35.10 -13.09 -29.28
N GLU A 38 -34.65 -11.89 -29.66
CA GLU A 38 -33.26 -11.49 -29.33
C GLU A 38 -33.06 -11.68 -27.84
N PRO A 39 -31.89 -12.20 -27.42
CA PRO A 39 -31.58 -12.35 -25.99
C PRO A 39 -31.65 -10.99 -25.32
N VAL A 40 -32.26 -10.95 -24.15
CA VAL A 40 -32.27 -9.76 -23.30
C VAL A 40 -30.88 -9.65 -22.68
N GLU A 41 -30.24 -8.50 -22.86
CA GLU A 41 -28.92 -8.21 -22.33
C GLU A 41 -28.97 -7.09 -21.30
N TYR A 42 -28.10 -7.17 -20.31
CA TYR A 42 -27.92 -6.19 -19.25
C TYR A 42 -26.46 -5.75 -19.12
N ASP A 43 -26.26 -4.50 -18.71
CA ASP A 43 -24.94 -3.92 -18.51
C ASP A 43 -24.48 -4.09 -17.06
N LEU A 44 -23.28 -4.63 -16.89
CA LEU A 44 -22.53 -4.62 -15.64
C LEU A 44 -21.57 -3.42 -15.63
N SER A 45 -21.63 -2.60 -14.60
CA SER A 45 -20.68 -1.51 -14.33
C SER A 45 -20.04 -1.72 -12.95
N VAL A 46 -18.71 -1.77 -12.89
CA VAL A 46 -18.00 -1.93 -11.63
C VAL A 46 -17.08 -0.74 -11.36
N LEU A 47 -17.38 -0.01 -10.30
CA LEU A 47 -16.59 1.11 -9.81
C LEU A 47 -15.64 0.67 -8.70
N LYS A 48 -14.64 1.52 -8.42
CA LYS A 48 -13.66 1.33 -7.33
C LYS A 48 -13.68 2.52 -6.40
N ASN A 49 -13.60 2.27 -5.10
CA ASN A 49 -13.56 3.31 -4.09
C ASN A 49 -12.52 2.98 -2.98
N PRO A 50 -11.39 3.74 -2.87
CA PRO A 50 -10.98 4.80 -3.79
C PRO A 50 -10.56 4.25 -5.16
N ALA A 51 -10.47 5.11 -6.18
CA ALA A 51 -10.20 4.71 -7.56
C ALA A 51 -8.82 4.05 -7.75
N ASP A 52 -7.85 4.41 -6.90
CA ASP A 52 -6.50 3.85 -6.84
C ASP A 52 -6.39 2.63 -5.90
N GLY A 53 -7.48 2.19 -5.26
CA GLY A 53 -7.49 1.12 -4.26
C GLY A 53 -7.15 -0.26 -4.83
N GLY A 54 -7.37 -0.50 -6.12
CA GLY A 54 -7.13 -1.82 -6.72
C GLY A 54 -7.58 -1.94 -8.16
N SER A 55 -7.73 -3.17 -8.61
CA SER A 55 -8.34 -3.56 -9.89
C SER A 55 -9.49 -4.51 -9.67
N VAL A 56 -10.39 -4.60 -10.65
CA VAL A 56 -11.52 -5.55 -10.67
C VAL A 56 -11.57 -6.25 -12.01
N ASP A 57 -11.82 -7.54 -12.00
CA ASP A 57 -11.98 -8.36 -13.19
C ASP A 57 -13.23 -9.26 -13.07
N PRO A 58 -14.17 -9.20 -14.02
CA PRO A 58 -14.35 -8.17 -15.04
C PRO A 58 -14.73 -6.81 -14.43
N SER A 59 -14.28 -5.72 -15.07
CA SER A 59 -14.58 -4.35 -14.64
C SER A 59 -15.90 -3.81 -15.20
N GLY A 60 -16.63 -4.64 -15.95
CA GLY A 60 -17.89 -4.34 -16.60
C GLY A 60 -18.07 -5.14 -17.88
N GLY A 61 -19.21 -4.97 -18.54
CA GLY A 61 -19.56 -5.63 -19.79
C GLY A 61 -21.05 -5.81 -19.96
N THR A 62 -21.48 -6.24 -21.15
CA THR A 62 -22.88 -6.56 -21.45
C THR A 62 -23.02 -8.09 -21.45
N TYR A 63 -24.06 -8.59 -20.79
CA TYR A 63 -24.28 -10.03 -20.58
C TYR A 63 -25.76 -10.38 -20.81
N GLU A 64 -26.00 -11.59 -21.32
CA GLU A 64 -27.37 -12.10 -21.47
C GLU A 64 -28.02 -12.31 -20.09
N GLU A 65 -29.34 -12.09 -20.01
CA GLU A 65 -30.15 -12.36 -18.81
C GLU A 65 -29.91 -13.77 -18.27
N GLY A 66 -29.69 -13.88 -16.98
CA GLY A 66 -29.45 -15.15 -16.30
C GLY A 66 -28.01 -15.64 -16.34
N THR A 67 -27.06 -14.87 -16.92
CA THR A 67 -25.65 -15.20 -16.90
C THR A 67 -25.09 -15.15 -15.48
N GLU A 68 -24.39 -16.20 -15.05
CA GLU A 68 -23.60 -16.18 -13.81
C GLU A 68 -22.25 -15.47 -14.06
N ILE A 69 -21.99 -14.40 -13.32
CA ILE A 69 -20.77 -13.61 -13.41
C ILE A 69 -20.01 -13.72 -12.08
N THR A 70 -18.72 -14.03 -12.17
CA THR A 70 -17.81 -13.98 -11.02
C THR A 70 -16.92 -12.75 -11.14
N ILE A 71 -16.95 -11.88 -10.15
CA ILE A 71 -16.08 -10.70 -10.07
C ILE A 71 -15.04 -10.89 -8.97
N GLU A 72 -13.81 -10.44 -9.24
CA GLU A 72 -12.69 -10.48 -8.30
C GLU A 72 -12.03 -9.11 -8.17
N ALA A 73 -11.83 -8.64 -6.95
CA ALA A 73 -11.09 -7.43 -6.65
C ALA A 73 -9.68 -7.78 -6.19
N THR A 74 -8.68 -7.14 -6.79
CA THR A 74 -7.28 -7.24 -6.38
C THR A 74 -6.82 -5.89 -5.84
N ALA A 75 -6.49 -5.82 -4.55
CA ALA A 75 -6.01 -4.59 -3.93
C ALA A 75 -4.60 -4.23 -4.43
N ASN A 76 -4.34 -2.93 -4.61
CA ASN A 76 -3.00 -2.40 -4.85
C ASN A 76 -2.19 -2.38 -3.54
N ASN A 77 -0.86 -2.20 -3.65
CA ASN A 77 0.01 -2.03 -2.48
C ASN A 77 -0.47 -0.87 -1.60
N GLY A 78 -0.50 -1.08 -0.29
CA GLY A 78 -1.02 -0.12 0.69
C GLY A 78 -2.54 -0.06 0.79
N PHE A 79 -3.25 -1.03 0.18
CA PHE A 79 -4.70 -1.18 0.31
C PHE A 79 -5.09 -2.62 0.64
N THR A 80 -6.32 -2.79 1.17
CA THR A 80 -6.98 -4.09 1.30
C THR A 80 -8.39 -4.01 0.77
N PHE A 81 -8.87 -5.08 0.12
CA PHE A 81 -10.27 -5.17 -0.23
C PHE A 81 -11.13 -5.22 1.05
N ARG A 82 -12.21 -4.46 1.06
CA ARG A 82 -13.12 -4.38 2.18
C ARG A 82 -14.44 -5.10 1.91
N GLU A 83 -15.16 -4.65 0.89
CA GLU A 83 -16.51 -5.16 0.59
C GLU A 83 -16.96 -4.74 -0.81
N TRP A 84 -17.94 -5.45 -1.34
CA TRP A 84 -18.76 -5.02 -2.47
C TRP A 84 -19.99 -4.29 -1.98
N THR A 85 -20.39 -3.21 -2.67
CA THR A 85 -21.61 -2.46 -2.42
C THR A 85 -22.31 -2.09 -3.73
N GLY A 86 -23.57 -1.60 -3.65
CA GLY A 86 -24.40 -1.31 -4.81
C GLY A 86 -25.48 -2.36 -4.99
N ALA A 87 -25.67 -2.87 -6.21
CA ALA A 87 -26.63 -3.93 -6.50
C ALA A 87 -26.31 -5.26 -5.79
N LEU A 88 -25.04 -5.46 -5.43
CA LEU A 88 -24.52 -6.57 -4.65
C LEU A 88 -23.92 -6.04 -3.34
N SER A 89 -24.16 -6.71 -2.21
CA SER A 89 -23.52 -6.44 -0.93
C SER A 89 -22.88 -7.74 -0.40
N SER A 90 -21.54 -7.81 -0.38
CA SER A 90 -20.79 -8.98 0.08
C SER A 90 -19.38 -8.60 0.53
N ASN A 91 -18.84 -9.37 1.49
CA ASN A 91 -17.42 -9.34 1.86
C ASN A 91 -16.61 -10.48 1.21
N ASP A 92 -17.29 -11.39 0.50
CA ASP A 92 -16.60 -12.49 -0.21
C ASP A 92 -15.89 -11.93 -1.44
N ASN A 93 -14.67 -12.39 -1.68
CA ASN A 93 -13.87 -12.03 -2.84
C ASN A 93 -13.01 -13.23 -3.27
N PRO A 94 -13.24 -13.80 -4.45
CA PRO A 94 -14.22 -13.41 -5.46
C PRO A 94 -15.68 -13.69 -5.05
N VAL A 95 -16.63 -13.03 -5.74
CA VAL A 95 -18.07 -13.25 -5.54
C VAL A 95 -18.77 -13.53 -6.88
N THR A 96 -19.74 -14.44 -6.86
CA THR A 96 -20.54 -14.82 -8.04
C THR A 96 -21.99 -14.40 -7.83
N PHE A 97 -22.63 -13.85 -8.87
CA PHE A 97 -24.03 -13.48 -8.90
C PHE A 97 -24.62 -13.70 -10.29
N THR A 98 -25.94 -13.73 -10.39
CA THR A 98 -26.65 -13.85 -11.67
C THR A 98 -27.16 -12.50 -12.09
N ILE A 99 -26.88 -12.06 -13.32
CA ILE A 99 -27.37 -10.79 -13.85
C ILE A 99 -28.82 -10.94 -14.34
N THR A 100 -29.70 -10.08 -13.85
CA THR A 100 -31.14 -10.05 -14.21
C THR A 100 -31.66 -8.65 -14.48
N ASP A 101 -30.80 -7.64 -14.37
CA ASP A 101 -31.06 -6.21 -14.60
C ASP A 101 -29.72 -5.50 -14.77
N ASP A 102 -29.72 -4.23 -15.25
CA ASP A 102 -28.53 -3.39 -15.27
C ASP A 102 -27.97 -3.29 -13.85
N THR A 103 -26.66 -3.58 -13.71
CA THR A 103 -26.05 -3.86 -12.42
C THR A 103 -24.87 -2.93 -12.17
N ASP A 104 -25.02 -2.02 -11.18
CA ASP A 104 -23.93 -1.17 -10.70
C ASP A 104 -23.39 -1.71 -9.38
N ILE A 105 -22.08 -2.01 -9.35
CA ILE A 105 -21.38 -2.53 -8.17
C ILE A 105 -20.16 -1.63 -7.88
N THR A 106 -19.81 -1.48 -6.60
CA THR A 106 -18.61 -0.79 -6.17
C THR A 106 -17.73 -1.72 -5.33
N ALA A 107 -16.47 -1.89 -5.75
CA ALA A 107 -15.43 -2.50 -4.93
C ALA A 107 -14.86 -1.44 -3.97
N ASN A 108 -15.02 -1.65 -2.68
CA ASN A 108 -14.48 -0.75 -1.66
C ASN A 108 -13.17 -1.30 -1.11
N PHE A 109 -12.17 -0.41 -0.95
CA PHE A 109 -10.86 -0.74 -0.40
C PHE A 109 -10.55 0.16 0.79
N ASN A 110 -9.91 -0.39 1.81
CA ASN A 110 -9.32 0.37 2.90
C ASN A 110 -7.93 0.87 2.47
N ASP A 111 -7.67 2.16 2.70
CA ASP A 111 -6.33 2.74 2.54
C ASP A 111 -5.54 2.54 3.83
N LEU A 112 -4.45 1.79 3.76
CA LEU A 112 -3.56 1.46 4.88
C LEU A 112 -2.31 2.35 4.92
N ARG A 113 -2.14 3.25 3.94
CA ARG A 113 -0.95 4.09 3.81
C ARG A 113 -0.89 5.11 4.93
N SER A 114 0.24 5.18 5.62
CA SER A 114 0.55 6.21 6.60
C SER A 114 1.39 7.32 5.97
N VAL A 115 1.08 8.57 6.28
CA VAL A 115 1.89 9.73 5.88
C VAL A 115 2.03 10.65 7.08
N TYR A 116 3.21 10.68 7.68
CA TYR A 116 3.49 11.49 8.86
C TYR A 116 4.97 11.88 8.92
N THR A 117 5.25 12.89 9.70
CA THR A 117 6.59 13.34 10.04
C THR A 117 6.71 13.45 11.55
N VAL A 118 7.75 12.89 12.13
CA VAL A 118 8.17 13.15 13.50
C VAL A 118 9.36 14.11 13.44
N GLN A 119 9.23 15.25 14.09
CA GLN A 119 10.36 16.11 14.40
C GLN A 119 10.83 15.75 15.80
N MET A 120 12.09 15.36 15.94
CA MET A 120 12.70 14.92 17.18
C MET A 120 13.93 15.74 17.48
N PHE A 121 14.10 16.13 18.74
CA PHE A 121 15.31 16.76 19.24
C PHE A 121 16.01 15.80 20.19
N ALA A 122 17.26 15.45 19.88
CA ALA A 122 18.16 14.79 20.80
C ALA A 122 18.93 15.90 21.54
N ILE A 123 18.82 15.93 22.89
CA ILE A 123 19.31 17.01 23.74
C ILE A 123 20.23 16.43 24.81
N SER A 124 21.43 17.03 24.99
CA SER A 124 22.34 16.67 26.07
C SER A 124 23.24 17.87 26.41
N ALA A 125 23.51 18.12 27.71
CA ALA A 125 24.40 19.19 28.19
C ALA A 125 24.12 20.59 27.60
N GLY A 126 22.92 20.86 27.13
CA GLY A 126 22.52 22.14 26.51
C GLY A 126 22.71 22.21 24.98
N ASP A 127 23.30 21.20 24.37
CA ASP A 127 23.37 21.02 22.94
C ASP A 127 22.14 20.25 22.42
N SER A 128 21.78 20.42 21.14
CA SER A 128 20.68 19.70 20.51
C SER A 128 20.95 19.34 19.07
N VAL A 129 20.43 18.19 18.62
CA VAL A 129 20.42 17.73 17.23
C VAL A 129 18.96 17.62 16.77
N ASP A 130 18.62 18.26 15.64
CA ASP A 130 17.30 18.18 14.99
C ASP A 130 17.27 16.95 14.05
N LEU A 131 16.42 16.01 14.35
CA LEU A 131 16.21 14.77 13.62
C LEU A 131 14.79 14.75 13.05
N ARG A 132 14.63 14.17 11.87
CA ARG A 132 13.30 13.98 11.27
C ARG A 132 13.16 12.61 10.66
N PHE A 133 12.02 11.99 10.90
CA PHE A 133 11.69 10.70 10.30
C PHE A 133 10.19 10.55 10.10
N GLY A 134 9.79 9.48 9.42
CA GLY A 134 8.39 9.20 9.19
C GLY A 134 8.16 8.37 7.94
N GLN A 135 6.91 8.38 7.46
CA GLN A 135 6.55 7.70 6.22
C GLN A 135 6.03 8.70 5.18
N SER A 136 6.45 8.50 3.94
CA SER A 136 6.03 9.33 2.82
C SER A 136 5.90 8.53 1.53
N SER A 137 5.12 9.05 0.56
CA SER A 137 4.99 8.42 -0.78
C SER A 137 6.27 8.51 -1.62
N ARG A 138 7.30 9.21 -1.12
CA ARG A 138 8.60 9.39 -1.79
C ARG A 138 9.74 8.69 -1.03
N GLY A 139 9.46 8.13 0.13
CA GLY A 139 10.41 7.38 0.94
C GLY A 139 10.51 5.91 0.49
N SER A 140 11.66 5.29 0.74
CA SER A 140 11.93 3.87 0.55
C SER A 140 12.72 3.30 1.73
N ASP A 141 13.12 2.03 1.67
CA ASP A 141 14.01 1.42 2.69
C ASP A 141 15.49 1.71 2.46
N GLY A 142 15.81 2.66 1.60
CA GLY A 142 17.17 3.11 1.28
C GLY A 142 17.29 4.62 1.38
N PHE A 143 18.45 5.17 1.01
CA PHE A 143 18.65 6.61 0.92
C PHE A 143 17.92 7.19 -0.30
N ASP A 144 17.04 8.16 -0.08
CA ASP A 144 16.24 8.82 -1.10
C ASP A 144 16.69 10.28 -1.30
N GLU A 145 17.35 10.56 -2.42
CA GLU A 145 17.86 11.92 -2.72
C GLU A 145 16.73 12.96 -2.70
N GLY A 146 16.95 14.04 -1.92
CA GLY A 146 15.99 15.12 -1.76
C GLY A 146 14.80 14.82 -0.85
N VAL A 147 14.78 13.65 -0.23
CA VAL A 147 13.87 13.24 0.83
C VAL A 147 14.64 13.08 2.13
N ASP A 148 15.69 12.25 2.10
CA ASP A 148 16.59 12.02 3.23
C ASP A 148 17.70 13.07 3.28
N GLN A 149 18.41 13.11 4.38
CA GLN A 149 19.50 14.04 4.59
C GLN A 149 20.63 13.38 5.38
N ASP A 150 21.83 13.37 4.79
CA ASP A 150 23.03 12.91 5.47
C ASP A 150 23.29 13.70 6.76
N ALA A 151 23.79 13.03 7.78
CA ALA A 151 24.34 13.67 8.97
C ALA A 151 25.71 14.29 8.63
N PRO A 152 26.10 15.39 9.30
CA PRO A 152 27.47 15.89 9.20
C PRO A 152 28.45 14.87 9.80
N PRO A 153 29.77 14.97 9.50
CA PRO A 153 30.78 14.11 10.09
C PRO A 153 30.67 14.07 11.61
N SER A 154 30.87 12.89 12.20
CA SER A 154 30.81 12.66 13.64
C SER A 154 31.66 13.68 14.41
N PRO A 155 31.15 14.33 15.45
CA PRO A 155 31.89 15.24 16.30
C PRO A 155 32.93 14.47 17.14
N PRO A 156 33.85 15.20 17.82
CA PRO A 156 34.78 14.58 18.77
C PRO A 156 34.05 13.75 19.85
N GLU A 157 34.74 12.73 20.36
CA GLU A 157 34.22 11.90 21.46
C GLU A 157 33.77 12.78 22.64
N GLY A 158 32.59 12.47 23.18
CA GLY A 158 31.97 13.18 24.30
C GLY A 158 31.14 14.42 23.89
N ALA A 159 31.06 14.77 22.63
CA ALA A 159 30.08 15.74 22.16
C ALA A 159 28.75 15.01 21.81
N LEU A 160 27.64 15.73 21.92
CA LEU A 160 26.35 15.20 21.48
C LEU A 160 26.39 14.86 19.98
N HIS A 161 26.05 13.61 19.65
CA HIS A 161 25.77 13.15 18.30
C HIS A 161 24.59 12.20 18.32
N ALA A 162 23.64 12.38 17.41
CA ALA A 162 22.49 11.51 17.26
C ALA A 162 22.11 11.46 15.77
N TYR A 163 21.83 10.27 15.25
CA TYR A 163 21.51 10.07 13.84
C TYR A 163 20.73 8.76 13.63
N PHE A 164 19.99 8.68 12.53
CA PHE A 164 19.43 7.41 12.07
C PHE A 164 20.47 6.66 11.23
N GLU A 165 20.59 5.38 11.45
CA GLU A 165 21.51 4.50 10.71
C GLU A 165 20.74 3.65 9.70
N ILE A 166 21.18 3.68 8.43
CA ILE A 166 20.68 2.82 7.37
C ILE A 166 21.83 2.42 6.44
N ASN A 167 22.10 1.11 6.30
CA ASN A 167 23.11 0.60 5.38
C ASN A 167 24.48 1.31 5.52
N ASP A 168 24.97 1.51 6.74
CA ASP A 168 26.20 2.23 7.09
C ASP A 168 26.18 3.74 6.76
N LEU A 169 25.02 4.32 6.47
CA LEU A 169 24.84 5.77 6.33
C LEU A 169 24.30 6.36 7.63
N GLU A 170 24.81 7.54 7.98
CA GLU A 170 24.32 8.36 9.10
C GLU A 170 23.41 9.45 8.56
N LEU A 171 22.16 9.51 9.04
CA LEU A 171 21.14 10.42 8.53
C LEU A 171 20.53 11.28 9.63
N PHE A 172 20.36 12.57 9.36
CA PHE A 172 19.54 13.47 10.18
C PHE A 172 18.07 13.44 9.79
N ARG A 173 17.79 12.98 8.56
CA ARG A 173 16.45 12.78 8.05
C ARG A 173 16.35 11.45 7.33
N ASP A 174 15.36 10.64 7.72
CA ASP A 174 15.09 9.33 7.15
C ASP A 174 13.59 9.10 6.99
N PHE A 175 13.10 9.09 5.74
CA PHE A 175 11.70 8.85 5.41
C PHE A 175 11.51 7.53 4.68
N ARG A 176 10.73 6.64 5.28
CA ARG A 176 10.42 5.32 4.75
C ARG A 176 9.18 5.32 3.87
N SER A 177 8.99 4.23 3.14
CA SER A 177 7.83 4.00 2.30
C SER A 177 6.52 4.05 3.11
N ASN A 178 5.50 4.73 2.58
CA ASN A 178 4.20 4.85 3.21
C ASN A 178 3.26 3.66 2.94
N ILE A 179 3.70 2.68 2.14
CA ILE A 179 2.94 1.46 1.85
C ILE A 179 3.34 0.30 2.77
N ASP A 180 4.45 0.42 3.50
CA ASP A 180 4.92 -0.62 4.40
C ASP A 180 4.19 -0.55 5.73
N GLN A 181 3.67 -1.70 6.17
CA GLN A 181 2.87 -1.82 7.40
C GLN A 181 3.74 -2.00 8.65
N THR A 182 5.01 -2.35 8.47
CA THR A 182 6.00 -2.46 9.53
C THR A 182 7.27 -1.78 9.06
N VAL A 183 7.71 -0.77 9.80
CA VAL A 183 8.91 0.01 9.50
C VAL A 183 9.69 0.26 10.79
N SER A 184 11.02 0.27 10.72
CA SER A 184 11.87 0.58 11.87
C SER A 184 12.96 1.57 11.52
N TRP A 185 13.27 2.46 12.46
CA TRP A 185 14.40 3.38 12.43
C TRP A 185 15.34 3.02 13.56
N THR A 186 16.64 2.94 13.28
CA THR A 186 17.69 2.73 14.26
C THR A 186 18.31 4.09 14.58
N LEU A 187 18.09 4.57 15.79
CA LEU A 187 18.65 5.82 16.31
C LEU A 187 19.92 5.51 17.10
N GLN A 188 21.05 5.95 16.59
CA GLN A 188 22.35 5.90 17.27
C GLN A 188 22.60 7.21 18.00
N TYR A 189 23.20 7.16 19.19
CA TYR A 189 23.57 8.38 19.92
C TYR A 189 24.89 8.27 20.68
N GLN A 190 25.50 9.44 20.90
CA GLN A 190 26.64 9.68 21.77
C GLN A 190 26.40 10.92 22.62
N VAL A 191 26.72 10.86 23.90
CA VAL A 191 26.69 12.01 24.83
C VAL A 191 27.96 12.07 25.68
N ALA A 192 28.20 13.18 26.37
CA ALA A 192 29.32 13.31 27.30
C ALA A 192 29.15 12.39 28.52
N SER A 193 30.29 12.00 29.13
CA SER A 193 30.28 11.17 30.32
C SER A 193 29.59 11.89 31.48
N GLY A 194 28.57 11.25 32.06
CA GLY A 194 27.79 11.76 33.19
C GLY A 194 26.60 12.64 32.75
N GLU A 195 26.41 12.82 31.45
CA GLU A 195 25.24 13.50 30.94
C GLU A 195 24.17 12.49 30.45
N ASP A 196 22.90 12.91 30.50
CA ASP A 196 21.77 12.13 29.96
C ASP A 196 21.47 12.56 28.54
N LEU A 197 20.92 11.62 27.74
CA LEU A 197 20.25 11.93 26.49
C LEU A 197 18.77 12.16 26.78
N LYS A 198 18.25 13.34 26.44
CA LYS A 198 16.82 13.61 26.41
C LYS A 198 16.35 13.67 24.98
N LEU A 199 15.33 12.90 24.65
CA LEU A 199 14.59 13.00 23.41
C LEU A 199 13.29 13.78 23.63
N GLU A 200 13.03 14.75 22.77
CA GLU A 200 11.74 15.46 22.70
C GLU A 200 11.24 15.38 21.26
N TRP A 201 9.94 15.12 21.07
CA TRP A 201 9.38 15.02 19.72
C TRP A 201 7.98 15.61 19.60
N GLU A 202 7.65 15.96 18.36
CA GLU A 202 6.33 16.35 17.90
C GLU A 202 5.98 15.56 16.64
N ILE A 203 4.77 15.00 16.58
CA ILE A 203 4.25 14.31 15.41
C ILE A 203 3.42 15.30 14.59
N VAL A 204 3.90 15.59 13.38
CA VAL A 204 3.18 16.41 12.41
C VAL A 204 2.27 15.50 11.59
N ASN A 205 0.99 15.83 11.47
CA ASN A 205 -0.05 15.02 10.82
C ASN A 205 -0.35 13.69 11.53
N ASP A 206 -0.39 13.69 12.84
CA ASP A 206 -0.73 12.53 13.69
C ASP A 206 -1.99 11.77 13.20
N SER A 207 -3.02 12.49 12.78
CA SER A 207 -4.27 11.89 12.25
C SER A 207 -4.09 11.02 10.98
N GLN A 208 -2.91 11.01 10.37
CA GLN A 208 -2.58 10.19 9.21
C GLN A 208 -1.70 8.97 9.55
N ILE A 209 -1.34 8.79 10.82
CA ILE A 209 -0.76 7.55 11.31
C ILE A 209 -1.89 6.52 11.42
N LYS A 210 -1.70 5.34 10.83
CA LYS A 210 -2.69 4.26 10.79
C LYS A 210 -2.45 3.18 11.83
N GLY A 211 -1.24 3.09 12.37
CA GLY A 211 -0.78 2.08 13.33
C GLY A 211 -0.09 2.71 14.53
N ASP A 212 0.59 1.89 15.29
CA ASP A 212 1.30 2.25 16.51
C ASP A 212 2.74 2.68 16.20
N LEU A 213 3.22 3.73 16.85
CA LEU A 213 4.60 4.21 16.78
C LEU A 213 5.25 4.13 18.15
N VAL A 214 6.27 3.29 18.28
CA VAL A 214 6.88 2.92 19.56
C VAL A 214 8.37 3.18 19.56
N LEU A 215 8.87 3.81 20.64
CA LEU A 215 10.30 3.93 20.94
C LEU A 215 10.69 2.85 21.97
N THR A 216 11.77 2.12 21.71
CA THR A 216 12.30 1.08 22.60
C THR A 216 13.84 1.01 22.50
N ASP A 217 14.50 0.24 23.36
CA ASP A 217 15.89 -0.16 23.17
C ASP A 217 15.99 -1.52 22.42
N GLU A 218 17.20 -1.91 21.99
CA GLU A 218 17.42 -3.18 21.29
C GLU A 218 17.01 -4.42 22.10
N SER A 219 16.97 -4.31 23.42
CA SER A 219 16.63 -5.41 24.34
C SER A 219 15.16 -5.42 24.75
N GLY A 220 14.39 -4.38 24.39
CA GLY A 220 12.99 -4.24 24.76
C GLY A 220 12.79 -4.05 26.28
N THR A 221 13.75 -3.41 26.97
CA THR A 221 13.66 -3.16 28.42
C THR A 221 12.65 -2.09 28.78
N PHE A 222 12.34 -1.23 27.82
CA PHE A 222 11.25 -0.24 27.93
C PHE A 222 10.53 -0.15 26.59
N GLU A 223 9.33 0.41 26.63
CA GLU A 223 8.48 0.70 25.49
C GLU A 223 7.73 2.00 25.74
N VAL A 224 7.85 2.95 24.83
CA VAL A 224 7.21 4.27 24.92
C VAL A 224 6.35 4.48 23.69
N ASP A 225 5.04 4.56 23.88
CA ASP A 225 4.11 5.00 22.84
C ASP A 225 4.40 6.46 22.51
N MET A 226 4.83 6.72 21.27
CA MET A 226 5.23 8.04 20.84
C MET A 226 4.04 8.94 20.47
N GLN A 227 2.85 8.38 20.31
CA GLN A 227 1.61 9.13 20.04
C GLN A 227 1.01 9.68 21.35
N ASP A 228 1.21 8.95 22.47
CA ASP A 228 0.73 9.36 23.79
C ASP A 228 1.79 10.15 24.60
N ASN A 229 3.06 10.07 24.21
CA ASN A 229 4.18 10.72 24.89
C ASN A 229 4.93 11.64 23.92
N THR A 230 5.64 12.62 24.46
CA THR A 230 6.44 13.60 23.66
C THR A 230 7.89 13.68 24.12
N THR A 231 8.31 12.84 25.07
CA THR A 231 9.67 12.87 25.62
C THR A 231 10.09 11.53 26.21
N HIS A 232 11.39 11.25 26.14
CA HIS A 232 12.05 10.13 26.80
C HIS A 232 13.45 10.54 27.25
N THR A 233 14.00 9.90 28.28
CA THR A 233 15.35 10.18 28.78
C THR A 233 16.13 8.89 29.01
N GLU A 234 17.31 8.80 28.38
CA GLU A 234 18.30 7.77 28.60
C GLU A 234 19.36 8.27 29.55
N SER A 235 19.64 7.50 30.60
CA SER A 235 20.59 7.86 31.64
C SER A 235 21.65 6.78 31.84
N GLY A 236 22.86 7.23 32.21
CA GLY A 236 23.93 6.32 32.59
C GLY A 236 24.74 5.68 31.48
N THR A 237 24.44 6.01 30.21
CA THR A 237 25.19 5.51 29.05
C THR A 237 25.73 6.68 28.23
N THR A 238 26.97 6.57 27.72
CA THR A 238 27.56 7.60 26.86
C THR A 238 27.31 7.36 25.38
N THR A 239 26.93 6.16 25.01
CA THR A 239 26.55 5.76 23.65
C THR A 239 25.44 4.72 23.74
N GLY A 240 24.55 4.68 22.78
CA GLY A 240 23.50 3.67 22.74
C GLY A 240 22.75 3.65 21.41
N THR A 241 21.93 2.61 21.28
CA THR A 241 21.04 2.39 20.14
C THR A 241 19.61 2.34 20.67
N LEU A 242 18.75 3.11 20.05
CA LEU A 242 17.31 3.08 20.27
C LEU A 242 16.61 2.67 18.97
N LEU A 243 15.51 1.97 19.10
CA LEU A 243 14.68 1.55 17.97
C LEU A 243 13.36 2.31 18.00
N ILE A 244 12.95 2.83 16.87
CA ILE A 244 11.62 3.37 16.66
C ILE A 244 10.93 2.43 15.70
N GLN A 245 9.78 1.89 16.09
CA GLN A 245 9.05 0.91 15.34
C GLN A 245 7.65 1.42 15.03
N TYR A 246 7.26 1.32 13.77
CA TYR A 246 5.90 1.51 13.33
C TYR A 246 5.31 0.14 12.97
N THR A 247 4.08 -0.14 13.44
CA THR A 247 3.34 -1.37 13.12
C THR A 247 1.87 -1.03 12.93
N PHE A 248 1.31 -1.45 11.76
CA PHE A 248 -0.11 -1.33 11.44
C PHE A 248 -0.86 -2.62 11.78
#